data_3ebdb2c795bb23cb2b6dd492825ae0c2
#
_entry.id   3ebdb2c795bb23cb2b6dd492825ae0c2
#
_cell.length_a   1.000
_cell.length_b   1.000
_cell.length_c   1.000
_cell.angle_alpha   90.00
_cell.angle_beta   90.00
_cell.angle_gamma   90.00
#
_symmetry.space_group_name_H-M   'P 1'
#
loop_
_entity.id
_entity.type
_entity.pdbx_description
1 polymer ?
#
loop_
_entity_poly.entity_id
_entity_poly.type
_entity_poly.pdbx_seq_one_letter_code
_entity_poly.pdbx_strand_id
1 'polypeptide(L)'
;MLLIVTREIPNHANKLRELFQTLKDRDIPYLVTRRCDPAIIQRTDIRGLIIPGARFRTKSHTPQSELMIEFYYLYHFPKKPVLGICHGCQVLMLYYGGSLVSYNTLWKGEYDVDLSKHHLFKGHTPAHGRNSSREQAYFYFHELPVAPPSIPSVREIAWITKFRDGRRHACAFEFAKNRVYGVMFHPEGMPATHDILYNFYDKIMSSV
;
A
#
# COMPACT_ATOMS: atom_id res chain seq x y z
N MET A 1 -12.92 4.31 -12.56
CA MET A 1 -11.51 3.86 -12.77
C MET A 1 -10.65 4.12 -11.53
N LEU A 2 -9.45 3.54 -11.45
CA LEU A 2 -8.45 3.86 -10.44
C LEU A 2 -7.58 5.05 -10.86
N LEU A 3 -7.16 5.88 -9.90
CA LEU A 3 -6.11 6.87 -10.10
C LEU A 3 -4.80 6.32 -9.48
N ILE A 4 -3.77 6.18 -10.28
CA ILE A 4 -2.43 5.80 -9.83
C ILE A 4 -1.60 7.06 -9.67
N VAL A 5 -1.30 7.41 -8.42
CA VAL A 5 -0.49 8.59 -8.04
C VAL A 5 0.94 8.13 -7.83
N THR A 6 1.85 8.45 -8.75
CA THR A 6 3.22 7.96 -8.71
C THR A 6 4.25 9.05 -9.02
N ARG A 7 5.46 8.90 -8.51
CA ARG A 7 6.64 9.71 -8.82
C ARG A 7 7.48 9.09 -9.93
N GLU A 8 7.24 7.80 -10.17
CA GLU A 8 8.08 7.00 -11.06
C GLU A 8 7.57 7.01 -12.49
N ILE A 9 8.51 6.87 -13.41
CA ILE A 9 8.22 6.50 -14.79
C ILE A 9 8.31 4.97 -14.88
N PRO A 10 7.37 4.30 -15.53
CA PRO A 10 7.45 2.87 -15.73
C PRO A 10 8.74 2.49 -16.45
N ASN A 11 9.57 1.69 -15.82
CA ASN A 11 10.77 1.13 -16.40
C ASN A 11 11.04 -0.29 -15.86
N HIS A 12 12.02 -0.99 -16.43
CA HIS A 12 12.33 -2.36 -16.05
C HIS A 12 12.88 -2.52 -14.62
N ALA A 13 13.22 -1.42 -13.97
CA ALA A 13 13.88 -1.44 -12.67
C ALA A 13 12.91 -1.14 -11.51
N ASN A 14 11.63 -0.92 -11.77
CA ASN A 14 10.63 -0.66 -10.74
C ASN A 14 9.39 -1.57 -10.88
N LYS A 15 8.69 -1.76 -9.78
CA LYS A 15 7.48 -2.57 -9.68
C LYS A 15 6.24 -1.96 -10.36
N LEU A 16 6.34 -0.73 -10.85
CA LEU A 16 5.22 -0.03 -11.49
C LEU A 16 4.76 -0.75 -12.77
N ARG A 17 5.69 -1.33 -13.53
CA ARG A 17 5.35 -2.14 -14.70
C ARG A 17 4.55 -3.39 -14.32
N GLU A 18 4.95 -4.07 -13.25
CA GLU A 18 4.24 -5.24 -12.74
C GLU A 18 2.85 -4.86 -12.28
N LEU A 19 2.69 -3.75 -11.54
CA LEU A 19 1.38 -3.21 -11.15
C LEU A 19 0.48 -2.98 -12.36
N PHE A 20 0.99 -2.31 -13.40
CA PHE A 20 0.21 -2.05 -14.61
C PHE A 20 -0.20 -3.34 -15.33
N GLN A 21 0.70 -4.34 -15.37
CA GLN A 21 0.38 -5.63 -15.97
C GLN A 21 -0.71 -6.34 -15.17
N THR A 22 -0.57 -6.43 -13.84
CA THR A 22 -1.56 -7.05 -12.97
C THR A 22 -2.95 -6.41 -13.10
N LEU A 23 -3.02 -5.07 -13.23
CA LEU A 23 -4.29 -4.38 -13.45
C LEU A 23 -4.88 -4.68 -14.84
N LYS A 24 -4.04 -4.75 -15.88
CA LYS A 24 -4.45 -5.10 -17.25
C LYS A 24 -4.95 -6.52 -17.35
N ASP A 25 -4.33 -7.47 -16.67
CA ASP A 25 -4.71 -8.89 -16.70
C ASP A 25 -6.14 -9.13 -16.20
N ARG A 26 -6.73 -8.14 -15.53
CA ARG A 26 -8.11 -8.15 -15.05
C ARG A 26 -8.96 -7.01 -15.60
N ASP A 27 -8.54 -6.39 -16.69
CA ASP A 27 -9.24 -5.27 -17.34
C ASP A 27 -9.64 -4.12 -16.39
N ILE A 28 -8.82 -3.88 -15.35
CA ILE A 28 -9.06 -2.81 -14.40
C ILE A 28 -8.63 -1.47 -15.02
N PRO A 29 -9.58 -0.52 -15.27
CA PRO A 29 -9.25 0.76 -15.87
C PRO A 29 -8.54 1.68 -14.88
N TYR A 30 -7.46 2.32 -15.32
CA TYR A 30 -6.69 3.27 -14.51
C TYR A 30 -6.21 4.48 -15.30
N LEU A 31 -6.00 5.58 -14.55
CA LEU A 31 -5.33 6.80 -14.99
C LEU A 31 -4.05 6.97 -14.17
N VAL A 32 -2.97 7.41 -14.78
CA VAL A 32 -1.69 7.66 -14.09
C VAL A 32 -1.42 9.14 -14.00
N THR A 33 -1.01 9.62 -12.83
CA THR A 33 -0.55 10.99 -12.64
C THR A 33 0.78 11.03 -11.89
N ARG A 34 1.62 12.03 -12.23
CA ARG A 34 2.92 12.31 -11.61
C ARG A 34 3.06 13.76 -11.17
N ARG A 35 1.95 14.51 -11.15
CA ARG A 35 1.90 15.92 -10.77
C ARG A 35 0.56 16.25 -10.12
N CYS A 36 0.51 17.32 -9.38
CA CYS A 36 -0.74 17.91 -8.95
C CYS A 36 -1.46 18.48 -10.19
N ASP A 37 -2.66 17.97 -10.46
CA ASP A 37 -3.44 18.36 -11.65
C ASP A 37 -4.89 18.67 -11.25
N PRO A 38 -5.29 19.95 -11.29
CA PRO A 38 -6.67 20.35 -10.95
C PRO A 38 -7.73 19.72 -11.85
N ALA A 39 -7.40 19.35 -13.10
CA ALA A 39 -8.35 18.69 -13.98
C ALA A 39 -8.69 17.27 -13.50
N ILE A 40 -7.75 16.59 -12.86
CA ILE A 40 -7.97 15.24 -12.32
C ILE A 40 -8.92 15.28 -11.12
N ILE A 41 -8.84 16.29 -10.24
CA ILE A 41 -9.72 16.38 -9.07
C ILE A 41 -11.18 16.67 -9.43
N GLN A 42 -11.43 17.20 -10.61
CA GLN A 42 -12.80 17.42 -11.13
C GLN A 42 -13.43 16.16 -11.74
N ARG A 43 -12.68 15.08 -11.90
CA ARG A 43 -13.20 13.84 -12.50
C ARG A 43 -14.10 13.09 -11.53
N THR A 44 -15.29 12.77 -11.99
CA THR A 44 -16.28 12.00 -11.21
C THR A 44 -16.14 10.49 -11.37
N ASP A 45 -15.43 10.03 -12.40
CA ASP A 45 -15.24 8.61 -12.72
C ASP A 45 -14.06 7.96 -11.95
N ILE A 46 -13.26 8.74 -11.21
CA ILE A 46 -12.26 8.20 -10.29
C ILE A 46 -12.96 7.62 -9.07
N ARG A 47 -12.78 6.31 -8.84
CA ARG A 47 -13.46 5.56 -7.79
C ARG A 47 -12.54 5.22 -6.61
N GLY A 48 -11.23 5.20 -6.81
CA GLY A 48 -10.23 4.93 -5.79
C GLY A 48 -8.83 5.29 -6.26
N LEU A 49 -7.87 5.27 -5.34
CA LEU A 49 -6.47 5.62 -5.57
C LEU A 49 -5.54 4.46 -5.26
N ILE A 50 -4.46 4.34 -6.03
CA ILE A 50 -3.29 3.56 -5.65
C ILE A 50 -2.08 4.50 -5.59
N ILE A 51 -1.35 4.47 -4.48
CA ILE A 51 -0.04 5.12 -4.32
C ILE A 51 0.99 3.99 -4.32
N PRO A 52 1.68 3.72 -5.42
CA PRO A 52 2.59 2.58 -5.55
C PRO A 52 3.92 2.79 -4.84
N GLY A 53 4.75 1.76 -4.86
CA GLY A 53 6.15 1.84 -4.47
C GLY A 53 6.92 2.84 -5.32
N ALA A 54 7.91 3.50 -4.70
CA ALA A 54 8.83 4.42 -5.36
C ALA A 54 10.25 4.22 -4.82
N ARG A 55 11.25 4.62 -5.62
CA ARG A 55 12.66 4.66 -5.18
C ARG A 55 12.94 5.80 -4.21
N PHE A 56 12.03 6.74 -4.11
CA PHE A 56 12.12 7.85 -3.18
C PHE A 56 12.15 7.31 -1.73
N ARG A 57 13.18 7.69 -1.00
CA ARG A 57 13.36 7.27 0.39
C ARG A 57 12.61 8.21 1.33
N THR A 58 11.43 7.79 1.76
CA THR A 58 10.60 8.50 2.73
C THR A 58 11.12 8.23 4.14
N LYS A 59 11.28 9.27 4.96
CA LYS A 59 11.67 9.21 6.38
C LYS A 59 10.64 9.94 7.22
N SER A 60 10.63 9.71 8.55
CA SER A 60 9.72 10.39 9.47
C SER A 60 9.80 11.92 9.41
N HIS A 61 10.95 12.47 9.07
CA HIS A 61 11.17 13.90 8.94
C HIS A 61 11.19 14.41 7.48
N THR A 62 10.75 13.57 6.53
CA THR A 62 10.60 14.01 5.13
C THR A 62 9.63 15.20 5.08
N PRO A 63 10.03 16.35 4.52
CA PRO A 63 9.16 17.51 4.42
C PRO A 63 7.89 17.19 3.62
N GLN A 64 6.76 17.76 4.06
CA GLN A 64 5.48 17.56 3.34
C GLN A 64 5.53 18.05 1.90
N SER A 65 6.33 19.08 1.62
CA SER A 65 6.56 19.59 0.26
C SER A 65 7.17 18.53 -0.68
N GLU A 66 7.97 17.62 -0.13
CA GLU A 66 8.51 16.50 -0.90
C GLU A 66 7.49 15.38 -1.15
N LEU A 67 6.39 15.34 -0.38
CA LEU A 67 5.25 14.39 -0.54
C LEU A 67 4.02 15.07 -1.13
N MET A 68 4.20 16.25 -1.75
CA MET A 68 3.10 17.11 -2.16
C MET A 68 2.15 16.44 -3.16
N ILE A 69 2.65 15.62 -4.08
CA ILE A 69 1.81 14.98 -5.10
C ILE A 69 0.82 14.01 -4.42
N GLU A 70 1.32 13.15 -3.54
CA GLU A 70 0.49 12.17 -2.83
C GLU A 70 -0.48 12.87 -1.88
N PHE A 71 0.01 13.84 -1.09
CA PHE A 71 -0.81 14.60 -0.15
C PHE A 71 -1.89 15.42 -0.85
N TYR A 72 -1.59 15.99 -2.04
CA TYR A 72 -2.56 16.69 -2.86
C TYR A 72 -3.78 15.81 -3.18
N TYR A 73 -3.56 14.60 -3.67
CA TYR A 73 -4.68 13.71 -4.01
C TYR A 73 -5.37 13.11 -2.79
N LEU A 74 -4.64 12.81 -1.71
CA LEU A 74 -5.25 12.38 -0.44
C LEU A 74 -6.17 13.47 0.14
N TYR A 75 -5.76 14.73 0.06
CA TYR A 75 -6.56 15.87 0.51
C TYR A 75 -7.81 16.09 -0.35
N HIS A 76 -7.69 16.03 -1.68
CA HIS A 76 -8.82 16.29 -2.58
C HIS A 76 -9.78 15.10 -2.74
N PHE A 77 -9.35 13.89 -2.40
CA PHE A 77 -10.18 12.69 -2.43
C PHE A 77 -10.38 12.02 -1.05
N PRO A 78 -10.81 12.77 -0.01
CA PRO A 78 -10.80 12.29 1.38
C PRO A 78 -11.75 11.12 1.63
N LYS A 79 -12.73 10.91 0.74
CA LYS A 79 -13.74 9.84 0.85
C LYS A 79 -13.46 8.66 -0.10
N LYS A 80 -12.47 8.75 -0.97
CA LYS A 80 -12.16 7.66 -1.90
C LYS A 80 -11.33 6.58 -1.22
N PRO A 81 -11.55 5.31 -1.55
CA PRO A 81 -10.65 4.23 -1.14
C PRO A 81 -9.23 4.46 -1.65
N VAL A 82 -8.24 4.13 -0.80
CA VAL A 82 -6.82 4.28 -1.13
C VAL A 82 -6.06 3.02 -0.76
N LEU A 83 -5.19 2.56 -1.65
CA LEU A 83 -4.18 1.54 -1.37
C LEU A 83 -2.78 2.13 -1.54
N GLY A 84 -2.02 2.17 -0.46
CA GLY A 84 -0.59 2.51 -0.47
C GLY A 84 0.28 1.26 -0.50
N ILE A 85 1.23 1.18 -1.43
CA ILE A 85 2.14 0.04 -1.57
C ILE A 85 3.57 0.53 -1.27
N CYS A 86 4.27 -0.09 -0.34
CA CYS A 86 5.65 0.22 0.04
C CYS A 86 5.81 1.73 0.36
N HIS A 87 6.38 2.54 -0.53
CA HIS A 87 6.42 4.00 -0.40
C HIS A 87 5.03 4.59 -0.12
N GLY A 88 4.00 4.14 -0.83
CA GLY A 88 2.62 4.60 -0.59
C GLY A 88 2.11 4.29 0.82
N CYS A 89 2.47 3.14 1.40
CA CYS A 89 2.17 2.81 2.79
C CYS A 89 2.88 3.76 3.76
N GLN A 90 4.14 4.09 3.50
CA GLN A 90 4.90 5.07 4.29
C GLN A 90 4.28 6.47 4.23
N VAL A 91 3.88 6.90 3.03
CA VAL A 91 3.17 8.18 2.83
C VAL A 91 1.87 8.22 3.63
N LEU A 92 1.05 7.17 3.56
CA LEU A 92 -0.18 7.07 4.33
C LEU A 92 0.09 7.13 5.84
N MET A 93 1.11 6.42 6.32
CA MET A 93 1.47 6.47 7.74
C MET A 93 1.78 7.90 8.19
N LEU A 94 2.58 8.64 7.42
CA LEU A 94 2.89 10.04 7.73
C LEU A 94 1.67 10.96 7.60
N TYR A 95 0.82 10.75 6.58
CA TYR A 95 -0.40 11.54 6.38
C TYR A 95 -1.37 11.40 7.55
N TYR A 96 -1.45 10.21 8.16
CA TYR A 96 -2.28 9.93 9.33
C TYR A 96 -1.56 10.15 10.67
N GLY A 97 -0.41 10.81 10.68
CA GLY A 97 0.29 11.24 11.90
C GLY A 97 1.16 10.18 12.57
N GLY A 98 1.39 9.06 11.90
CA GLY A 98 2.34 8.04 12.34
C GLY A 98 3.79 8.40 12.05
N SER A 99 4.69 7.44 12.26
CA SER A 99 6.13 7.60 12.07
C SER A 99 6.73 6.45 11.27
N LEU A 100 8.00 6.63 10.89
CA LEU A 100 8.78 5.59 10.21
C LEU A 100 10.03 5.30 11.04
N VAL A 101 10.36 4.03 11.20
CA VAL A 101 11.62 3.58 11.79
C VAL A 101 12.58 3.21 10.68
N SER A 102 13.75 3.85 10.67
CA SER A 102 14.81 3.58 9.69
C SER A 102 15.65 2.39 10.11
N TYR A 103 15.95 1.53 9.16
CA TYR A 103 16.95 0.47 9.30
C TYR A 103 18.20 0.82 8.51
N ASN A 104 19.37 0.50 9.07
CA ASN A 104 20.67 0.79 8.42
C ASN A 104 20.90 -0.09 7.18
N THR A 105 20.15 -1.17 7.03
CA THR A 105 20.25 -2.10 5.92
C THR A 105 19.00 -2.09 5.07
N LEU A 106 19.19 -2.22 3.75
CA LEU A 106 18.08 -2.46 2.83
C LEU A 106 17.48 -3.85 3.11
N TRP A 107 16.15 -3.87 3.29
CA TRP A 107 15.37 -5.09 3.34
C TRP A 107 14.87 -5.41 1.94
N LYS A 108 15.38 -6.49 1.37
CA LYS A 108 15.05 -6.94 0.02
C LYS A 108 14.89 -8.45 0.01
N GLY A 109 13.81 -8.93 -0.58
CA GLY A 109 13.56 -10.35 -0.74
C GLY A 109 12.15 -10.76 -0.34
N GLU A 110 11.95 -12.05 -0.28
CA GLU A 110 10.69 -12.68 0.11
C GLU A 110 10.72 -13.03 1.59
N TYR A 111 9.65 -12.70 2.29
CA TYR A 111 9.49 -12.96 3.71
C TYR A 111 8.11 -13.54 3.98
N ASP A 112 8.03 -14.41 4.98
CA ASP A 112 6.76 -14.93 5.48
C ASP A 112 5.96 -13.83 6.17
N VAL A 113 4.70 -13.68 5.79
CA VAL A 113 3.75 -12.71 6.32
C VAL A 113 2.55 -13.42 6.89
N ASP A 114 2.17 -13.10 8.12
CA ASP A 114 0.89 -13.50 8.70
C ASP A 114 -0.19 -12.49 8.29
N LEU A 115 -1.13 -12.92 7.48
CA LEU A 115 -2.28 -12.13 7.04
C LEU A 115 -3.45 -12.36 8.00
N SER A 116 -4.06 -11.30 8.53
CA SER A 116 -5.26 -11.40 9.35
C SER A 116 -6.49 -11.78 8.51
N LYS A 117 -7.58 -12.18 9.18
CA LYS A 117 -8.90 -12.36 8.53
C LYS A 117 -9.49 -10.99 8.14
N HIS A 118 -8.89 -10.34 7.16
CA HIS A 118 -9.32 -9.04 6.65
C HIS A 118 -9.80 -9.20 5.20
N HIS A 119 -10.81 -8.41 4.78
CA HIS A 119 -11.37 -8.52 3.42
C HIS A 119 -10.34 -8.25 2.32
N LEU A 120 -9.31 -7.43 2.59
CA LEU A 120 -8.20 -7.17 1.66
C LEU A 120 -7.41 -8.46 1.34
N PHE A 121 -7.41 -9.42 2.27
CA PHE A 121 -6.72 -10.72 2.16
C PHE A 121 -7.67 -11.88 1.88
N LYS A 122 -8.87 -11.59 1.37
CA LYS A 122 -9.83 -12.62 0.98
C LYS A 122 -9.24 -13.51 -0.12
N GLY A 123 -9.41 -14.83 0.02
CA GLY A 123 -8.80 -15.82 -0.90
C GLY A 123 -7.49 -16.40 -0.37
N HIS A 124 -6.78 -15.71 0.52
CA HIS A 124 -5.65 -16.29 1.22
C HIS A 124 -6.15 -17.20 2.34
N THR A 125 -6.15 -18.50 2.09
CA THR A 125 -6.63 -19.50 3.06
C THR A 125 -5.56 -19.78 4.11
N PRO A 126 -5.92 -19.83 5.41
CA PRO A 126 -4.97 -20.28 6.44
C PRO A 126 -4.50 -21.70 6.14
N ALA A 127 -3.21 -21.92 6.03
CA ALA A 127 -2.68 -23.27 5.95
C ALA A 127 -3.01 -24.04 7.24
N HIS A 128 -3.74 -25.18 7.08
CA HIS A 128 -4.00 -26.18 8.11
C HIS A 128 -4.29 -25.65 9.54
N GLY A 129 -5.55 -25.29 9.81
CA GLY A 129 -6.07 -25.12 11.18
C GLY A 129 -5.54 -23.90 11.97
N ARG A 130 -4.85 -22.96 11.33
CA ARG A 130 -4.37 -21.71 11.94
C ARG A 130 -5.39 -20.58 11.75
N ASN A 131 -5.44 -19.66 12.70
CA ASN A 131 -6.29 -18.47 12.62
C ASN A 131 -5.73 -17.38 11.67
N SER A 132 -4.54 -17.57 11.07
CA SER A 132 -3.90 -16.67 10.12
C SER A 132 -3.38 -17.45 8.91
N SER A 133 -3.48 -16.89 7.72
CA SER A 133 -2.79 -17.39 6.53
C SER A 133 -1.34 -16.91 6.55
N ARG A 134 -0.40 -17.81 6.30
CA ARG A 134 1.00 -17.45 6.11
C ARG A 134 1.30 -17.48 4.63
N GLU A 135 1.68 -16.33 4.10
CA GLU A 135 2.02 -16.14 2.69
C GLU A 135 3.44 -15.62 2.56
N GLN A 136 4.08 -15.89 1.43
CA GLN A 136 5.31 -15.22 1.07
C GLN A 136 5.00 -13.94 0.33
N ALA A 137 5.66 -12.85 0.72
CA ALA A 137 5.51 -11.55 0.08
C ALA A 137 6.88 -10.90 -0.17
N TYR A 138 7.00 -10.19 -1.30
CA TYR A 138 8.23 -9.51 -1.69
C TYR A 138 8.32 -8.13 -1.07
N PHE A 139 9.46 -7.81 -0.44
CA PHE A 139 9.76 -6.54 0.21
C PHE A 139 10.97 -5.84 -0.40
N TYR A 140 10.93 -4.51 -0.37
CA TYR A 140 12.05 -3.65 -0.73
C TYR A 140 11.94 -2.33 0.02
N PHE A 141 12.58 -2.21 1.21
CA PHE A 141 12.46 -1.01 2.03
C PHE A 141 13.67 -0.78 2.94
N HIS A 142 13.83 0.46 3.40
CA HIS A 142 14.74 0.87 4.47
C HIS A 142 13.99 1.35 5.71
N GLU A 143 12.77 1.82 5.55
CA GLU A 143 11.93 2.39 6.58
C GLU A 143 10.65 1.57 6.73
N LEU A 144 10.29 1.26 7.98
CA LEU A 144 9.06 0.55 8.32
C LEU A 144 8.08 1.49 9.03
N PRO A 145 6.81 1.54 8.62
CA PRO A 145 5.79 2.31 9.30
C PRO A 145 5.54 1.82 10.72
N VAL A 146 5.33 2.77 11.63
CA VAL A 146 4.95 2.50 13.02
C VAL A 146 3.70 3.31 13.35
N ALA A 147 2.63 2.60 13.66
CA ALA A 147 1.40 3.21 14.14
C ALA A 147 1.62 3.73 15.57
N PRO A 148 1.37 5.01 15.85
CA PRO A 148 1.48 5.52 17.21
C PRO A 148 0.32 5.00 18.05
N PRO A 149 0.55 4.63 19.32
CA PRO A 149 -0.50 4.16 20.23
C PRO A 149 -1.64 5.16 20.42
N SER A 150 -1.36 6.45 20.20
CA SER A 150 -2.30 7.55 20.36
C SER A 150 -3.29 7.72 19.20
N ILE A 151 -3.12 7.00 18.08
CA ILE A 151 -4.02 7.09 16.93
C ILE A 151 -4.83 5.80 16.81
N PRO A 152 -5.98 5.68 17.47
CA PRO A 152 -6.79 4.44 17.49
C PRO A 152 -7.40 4.11 16.12
N SER A 153 -7.27 5.00 15.14
CA SER A 153 -7.77 4.80 13.79
C SER A 153 -6.86 3.95 12.90
N VAL A 154 -5.60 3.70 13.30
CA VAL A 154 -4.66 2.86 12.55
C VAL A 154 -4.65 1.46 13.14
N ARG A 155 -5.09 0.48 12.36
CA ARG A 155 -5.13 -0.93 12.72
C ARG A 155 -4.09 -1.72 11.93
N GLU A 156 -3.25 -2.47 12.63
CA GLU A 156 -2.35 -3.43 12.01
C GLU A 156 -3.15 -4.65 11.52
N ILE A 157 -2.95 -5.06 10.27
CA ILE A 157 -3.72 -6.14 9.63
C ILE A 157 -2.85 -7.27 9.04
N ALA A 158 -1.53 -7.08 8.96
CA ALA A 158 -0.58 -8.14 8.63
C ALA A 158 0.79 -7.90 9.25
N TRP A 159 1.57 -8.98 9.45
CA TRP A 159 2.86 -8.93 10.15
C TRP A 159 3.90 -9.82 9.49
N ILE A 160 5.16 -9.35 9.44
CA ILE A 160 6.32 -10.18 9.12
C ILE A 160 6.60 -11.09 10.32
N THR A 161 6.67 -12.40 10.11
CA THR A 161 6.72 -13.39 11.21
C THR A 161 8.12 -13.64 11.76
N LYS A 162 9.14 -13.47 10.93
CA LYS A 162 10.55 -13.66 11.30
C LYS A 162 11.39 -12.56 10.72
N PHE A 163 11.42 -11.44 11.42
CA PHE A 163 12.35 -10.39 11.12
C PHE A 163 13.77 -10.76 11.63
N ARG A 164 14.84 -10.14 11.06
CA ARG A 164 16.23 -10.44 11.46
C ARG A 164 16.52 -10.15 12.94
N ASP A 165 15.74 -9.26 13.55
CA ASP A 165 15.82 -8.95 14.99
C ASP A 165 15.01 -9.93 15.87
N GLY A 166 14.42 -10.96 15.27
CA GLY A 166 13.60 -11.95 15.94
C GLY A 166 12.21 -11.45 16.35
N ARG A 167 11.87 -10.17 16.06
CA ARG A 167 10.60 -9.57 16.43
C ARG A 167 9.57 -9.68 15.29
N ARG A 168 8.32 -9.57 15.68
CA ARG A 168 7.18 -9.44 14.77
C ARG A 168 6.98 -7.96 14.44
N HIS A 169 6.92 -7.61 13.16
CA HIS A 169 6.72 -6.24 12.71
C HIS A 169 5.45 -6.15 11.84
N ALA A 170 4.62 -5.15 12.11
CA ALA A 170 3.47 -4.88 11.26
C ALA A 170 3.94 -4.45 9.87
N CYS A 171 3.32 -5.01 8.83
CA CYS A 171 3.65 -4.72 7.44
C CYS A 171 2.42 -4.41 6.58
N ALA A 172 1.23 -4.44 7.16
CA ALA A 172 0.04 -3.89 6.53
C ALA A 172 -0.87 -3.25 7.57
N PHE A 173 -1.56 -2.19 7.15
CA PHE A 173 -2.33 -1.31 7.99
C PHE A 173 -3.67 -0.96 7.33
N GLU A 174 -4.70 -0.80 8.17
CA GLU A 174 -5.93 -0.12 7.82
C GLU A 174 -5.95 1.22 8.57
N PHE A 175 -6.15 2.32 7.81
CA PHE A 175 -6.21 3.68 8.33
C PHE A 175 -7.67 4.17 8.38
N ALA A 176 -8.02 4.95 9.42
CA ALA A 176 -9.29 5.67 9.57
C ALA A 176 -10.51 4.99 8.93
N LYS A 177 -11.22 4.19 9.71
CA LYS A 177 -12.55 3.63 9.39
C LYS A 177 -12.82 3.42 7.89
N ASN A 178 -12.28 2.33 7.32
CA ASN A 178 -12.94 1.57 6.27
C ASN A 178 -12.50 1.67 4.82
N ARG A 179 -11.47 2.41 4.43
CA ARG A 179 -11.20 2.48 2.99
C ARG A 179 -9.75 2.76 2.62
N VAL A 180 -8.90 3.04 3.61
CA VAL A 180 -7.51 3.38 3.34
C VAL A 180 -6.63 2.28 3.89
N TYR A 181 -5.84 1.67 3.03
CA TYR A 181 -4.99 0.53 3.34
C TYR A 181 -3.56 0.81 2.91
N GLY A 182 -2.61 0.33 3.68
CA GLY A 182 -1.20 0.35 3.31
C GLY A 182 -0.59 -1.02 3.48
N VAL A 183 0.20 -1.45 2.51
CA VAL A 183 1.00 -2.68 2.57
C VAL A 183 2.46 -2.35 2.28
N MET A 184 3.39 -2.88 3.07
CA MET A 184 4.82 -2.64 2.90
C MET A 184 5.48 -3.57 1.89
N PHE A 185 4.84 -4.68 1.59
CA PHE A 185 5.27 -5.59 0.52
C PHE A 185 4.68 -5.15 -0.82
N HIS A 186 5.17 -5.78 -1.89
CA HIS A 186 4.77 -5.50 -3.26
C HIS A 186 3.80 -6.59 -3.75
N PRO A 187 2.46 -6.41 -3.61
CA PRO A 187 1.48 -7.40 -4.06
C PRO A 187 1.51 -7.63 -5.57
N GLU A 188 1.98 -6.64 -6.34
CA GLU A 188 2.19 -6.75 -7.78
C GLU A 188 3.39 -7.63 -8.16
N GLY A 189 4.29 -7.87 -7.21
CA GLY A 189 5.56 -8.55 -7.46
C GLY A 189 5.49 -10.07 -7.43
N MET A 190 4.40 -10.64 -6.94
CA MET A 190 4.23 -12.10 -6.80
C MET A 190 2.79 -12.51 -7.11
N PRO A 191 2.57 -13.50 -8.01
CA PRO A 191 1.23 -13.95 -8.35
C PRO A 191 0.37 -14.36 -7.14
N ALA A 192 0.99 -14.95 -6.12
CA ALA A 192 0.32 -15.35 -4.88
C ALA A 192 -0.30 -14.18 -4.10
N THR A 193 0.12 -12.92 -4.36
CA THR A 193 -0.38 -11.73 -3.66
C THR A 193 -1.19 -10.80 -4.57
N HIS A 194 -1.38 -11.12 -5.85
CA HIS A 194 -2.18 -10.31 -6.78
C HIS A 194 -3.63 -10.12 -6.32
N ASP A 195 -4.19 -11.10 -5.62
CA ASP A 195 -5.56 -11.02 -5.09
C ASP A 195 -5.78 -9.84 -4.17
N ILE A 196 -4.74 -9.32 -3.53
CA ILE A 196 -4.81 -8.10 -2.69
C ILE A 196 -5.21 -6.88 -3.53
N LEU A 197 -4.65 -6.74 -4.74
CA LEU A 197 -5.03 -5.68 -5.67
C LEU A 197 -6.46 -5.85 -6.17
N TYR A 198 -6.85 -7.10 -6.45
CA TYR A 198 -8.18 -7.43 -6.92
C TYR A 198 -9.24 -7.22 -5.84
N ASN A 199 -8.98 -7.67 -4.61
CA ASN A 199 -9.86 -7.47 -3.47
C ASN A 199 -10.06 -5.97 -3.16
N PHE A 200 -9.00 -5.17 -3.29
CA PHE A 200 -9.10 -3.73 -3.17
C PHE A 200 -10.02 -3.14 -4.24
N TYR A 201 -9.86 -3.55 -5.50
CA TYR A 201 -10.70 -3.07 -6.60
C TYR A 201 -12.16 -3.51 -6.45
N ASP A 202 -12.39 -4.79 -6.14
CA ASP A 202 -13.75 -5.35 -5.97
C ASP A 202 -14.50 -4.64 -4.82
N LYS A 203 -13.78 -4.29 -3.73
CA LYS A 203 -14.36 -3.49 -2.65
C LYS A 203 -14.77 -2.09 -3.10
N ILE A 204 -13.97 -1.44 -3.93
CA ILE A 204 -14.31 -0.13 -4.51
C ILE A 204 -15.61 -0.23 -5.32
N MET A 205 -15.73 -1.28 -6.11
CA MET A 205 -16.90 -1.46 -6.98
C MET A 205 -18.16 -1.82 -6.21
N SER A 206 -18.05 -2.57 -5.11
CA SER A 206 -19.19 -2.95 -4.26
C SER A 206 -19.65 -1.85 -3.29
N SER A 207 -18.94 -0.73 -3.20
CA SER A 207 -19.25 0.39 -2.29
C SER A 207 -20.04 1.52 -2.98
N VAL A 208 -20.68 1.20 -4.11
CA VAL A 208 -21.48 2.13 -4.96
C VAL A 208 -22.94 1.85 -4.80
#